data_c1653b404764398c50701b0db646dce0
#
_entry.id   c1653b404764398c50701b0db646dce0
#
_cell.length_a   1.000
_cell.length_b   1.000
_cell.length_c   1.000
_cell.angle_alpha   90.00
_cell.angle_beta   90.00
_cell.angle_gamma   90.00
#
_symmetry.space_group_name_H-M   'P 1'
#
loop_
_entity.id
_entity.type
_entity.pdbx_description
1 polymer ?
#
loop_
_entity_poly.entity_id
_entity_poly.type
_entity_poly.pdbx_seq_one_letter_code
_entity_poly.pdbx_strand_id
1 'polypeptide(L)'
;AARIAADHGERLAAEGEICWAGMHSWKDMLDLLEGVGMPETLGFQADLAHTYLYTLGYNAPEHALLQEGYSEEEFYAAYEQMTDKLCPWTIDFHVAQNDGEVHGAGDHDKTGKHCPADDPNGKLDITRCSQYWLKDFESRGIEHICWDGCMFANSTLENPDTWNVILKAMLDVRNS
;
A
#
# COMPACT_ATOMS: atom_id res chain seq x y z
N ALA A 1 10.90 18.83 4.20
CA ALA A 1 10.83 17.76 5.22
C ALA A 1 12.11 16.92 5.20
N ALA A 2 12.48 16.24 4.07
CA ALA A 2 13.61 15.29 4.01
C ALA A 2 14.96 15.88 4.49
N ARG A 3 15.30 17.11 4.10
CA ARG A 3 16.54 17.76 4.60
C ARG A 3 16.53 17.95 6.11
N ILE A 4 15.39 18.34 6.69
CA ILE A 4 15.26 18.50 8.14
C ILE A 4 15.43 17.14 8.83
N ALA A 5 14.80 16.09 8.31
CA ALA A 5 14.94 14.76 8.85
C ALA A 5 16.40 14.29 8.81
N ALA A 6 17.10 14.51 7.69
CA ALA A 6 18.52 14.19 7.56
C ALA A 6 19.39 14.92 8.58
N ASP A 7 19.11 16.21 8.84
CA ASP A 7 19.84 17.01 9.84
C ASP A 7 19.67 16.46 11.27
N HIS A 8 18.61 15.69 11.51
CA HIS A 8 18.30 15.05 12.79
C HIS A 8 18.62 13.55 12.82
N GLY A 9 19.12 12.98 11.72
CA GLY A 9 19.40 11.55 11.61
C GLY A 9 18.14 10.68 11.54
N GLU A 10 17.02 11.26 11.12
CA GLU A 10 15.72 10.59 11.02
C GLU A 10 15.43 10.17 9.58
N ARG A 11 14.61 9.13 9.43
CA ARG A 11 14.05 8.70 8.15
C ARG A 11 12.56 9.01 8.09
N LEU A 12 12.09 9.30 6.89
CA LEU A 12 10.67 9.54 6.60
C LEU A 12 10.19 8.48 5.61
N ALA A 13 9.02 7.94 5.83
CA ALA A 13 8.30 7.13 4.85
C ALA A 13 7.13 7.95 4.29
N ALA A 14 7.09 8.10 2.97
CA ALA A 14 5.95 8.71 2.30
C ALA A 14 4.91 7.63 2.03
N GLU A 15 3.74 7.78 2.61
CA GLU A 15 2.62 6.88 2.37
C GLU A 15 1.95 7.17 1.02
N GLY A 16 1.60 6.13 0.30
CA GLY A 16 0.99 6.20 -1.02
C GLY A 16 -0.51 6.45 -1.01
N GLU A 17 -0.99 7.36 -0.17
CA GLU A 17 -2.41 7.68 -0.08
C GLU A 17 -2.91 8.40 -1.33
N ILE A 18 -3.80 7.74 -2.08
CA ILE A 18 -4.23 8.17 -3.42
C ILE A 18 -4.99 9.49 -3.47
N CYS A 19 -5.52 9.98 -2.35
CA CYS A 19 -6.26 11.23 -2.27
C CYS A 19 -5.38 12.45 -1.97
N TRP A 20 -4.13 12.27 -1.59
CA TRP A 20 -3.26 13.37 -1.23
C TRP A 20 -2.54 13.96 -2.44
N ALA A 21 -2.45 15.27 -2.47
CA ALA A 21 -1.84 16.01 -3.57
C ALA A 21 -0.40 15.54 -3.86
N GLY A 22 -0.14 15.20 -5.12
CA GLY A 22 1.17 14.76 -5.58
C GLY A 22 1.48 13.29 -5.35
N MET A 23 0.51 12.48 -4.86
CA MET A 23 0.68 11.04 -4.61
C MET A 23 -0.50 10.22 -5.15
N HIS A 24 -1.14 10.69 -6.23
CA HIS A 24 -2.36 10.07 -6.76
C HIS A 24 -2.12 8.75 -7.50
N SER A 25 -0.88 8.47 -7.86
CA SER A 25 -0.51 7.25 -8.58
C SER A 25 0.88 6.74 -8.17
N TRP A 26 1.16 5.50 -8.55
CA TRP A 26 2.50 4.92 -8.42
C TRP A 26 3.58 5.75 -9.12
N LYS A 27 3.23 6.38 -10.24
CA LYS A 27 4.16 7.21 -11.02
C LYS A 27 4.46 8.53 -10.31
N ASP A 28 3.44 9.19 -9.77
CA ASP A 28 3.62 10.42 -9.00
C ASP A 28 4.48 10.18 -7.76
N MET A 29 4.25 9.05 -7.09
CA MET A 29 5.06 8.65 -5.94
C MET A 29 6.52 8.43 -6.35
N LEU A 30 6.78 7.71 -7.45
CA LEU A 30 8.13 7.49 -7.96
C LEU A 30 8.80 8.81 -8.30
N ASP A 31 8.12 9.70 -9.02
CA ASP A 31 8.63 11.02 -9.40
C ASP A 31 8.93 11.90 -8.16
N LEU A 32 8.11 11.79 -7.10
CA LEU A 32 8.36 12.45 -5.83
C LEU A 32 9.66 11.95 -5.19
N LEU A 33 9.83 10.64 -5.08
CA LEU A 33 11.00 10.02 -4.45
C LEU A 33 12.30 10.35 -5.22
N GLU A 34 12.26 10.17 -6.54
CA GLU A 34 13.38 10.49 -7.44
C GLU A 34 13.69 12.00 -7.44
N GLY A 35 12.66 12.85 -7.46
CA GLY A 35 12.80 14.31 -7.43
C GLY A 35 13.39 14.85 -6.14
N VAL A 36 13.12 14.21 -5.00
CA VAL A 36 13.77 14.53 -3.72
C VAL A 36 15.22 14.04 -3.71
N GLY A 37 15.51 12.87 -4.27
CA GLY A 37 16.85 12.32 -4.46
C GLY A 37 17.60 12.07 -3.14
N MET A 38 16.92 11.72 -2.07
CA MET A 38 17.49 11.46 -0.74
C MET A 38 17.06 10.08 -0.20
N PRO A 39 17.45 8.97 -0.86
CA PRO A 39 16.97 7.62 -0.55
C PRO A 39 17.31 7.15 0.88
N GLU A 40 18.41 7.67 1.46
CA GLU A 40 18.80 7.36 2.83
C GLU A 40 17.87 8.00 3.89
N THR A 41 17.09 9.02 3.48
CA THR A 41 16.25 9.79 4.38
C THR A 41 14.77 9.67 4.07
N LEU A 42 14.41 9.64 2.78
CA LEU A 42 13.02 9.53 2.34
C LEU A 42 12.84 8.21 1.57
N GLY A 43 11.96 7.38 2.08
CA GLY A 43 11.52 6.16 1.42
C GLY A 43 10.01 6.14 1.22
N PHE A 44 9.53 5.01 0.73
CA PHE A 44 8.11 4.74 0.49
C PHE A 44 7.55 3.86 1.60
N GLN A 45 6.38 4.19 2.10
CA GLN A 45 5.52 3.29 2.85
C GLN A 45 4.54 2.66 1.89
N ALA A 46 4.73 1.38 1.61
CA ALA A 46 3.81 0.64 0.79
C ALA A 46 2.63 0.14 1.64
N ASP A 47 1.42 0.45 1.21
CA ASP A 47 0.20 -0.11 1.76
C ASP A 47 -0.52 -0.92 0.67
N LEU A 48 -0.98 -2.12 1.00
CA LEU A 48 -1.63 -3.00 0.02
C LEU A 48 -2.92 -2.39 -0.55
N ALA A 49 -3.72 -1.73 0.26
CA ALA A 49 -4.98 -1.16 -0.18
C ALA A 49 -4.77 0.02 -1.14
N HIS A 50 -3.84 0.91 -0.80
CA HIS A 50 -3.54 2.07 -1.65
C HIS A 50 -2.84 1.67 -2.95
N THR A 51 -1.89 0.77 -2.88
CA THR A 51 -1.17 0.30 -4.07
C THR A 51 -2.03 -0.52 -5.02
N TYR A 52 -3.06 -1.21 -4.51
CA TYR A 52 -4.07 -1.80 -5.36
C TYR A 52 -4.79 -0.73 -6.20
N LEU A 53 -5.21 0.37 -5.60
CA LEU A 53 -5.88 1.46 -6.30
C LEU A 53 -4.95 2.20 -7.28
N TYR A 54 -3.65 2.19 -7.03
CA TYR A 54 -2.66 2.68 -8.00
C TYR A 54 -2.69 1.86 -9.28
N THR A 55 -2.86 0.53 -9.21
CA THR A 55 -2.95 -0.30 -10.43
C THR A 55 -4.17 0.03 -11.25
N LEU A 56 -5.26 0.42 -10.60
CA LEU A 56 -6.50 0.83 -11.26
C LEU A 56 -6.45 2.25 -11.84
N GLY A 57 -5.49 3.07 -11.43
CA GLY A 57 -5.39 4.48 -11.84
C GLY A 57 -6.56 5.33 -11.37
N TYR A 58 -7.11 5.03 -10.20
CA TYR A 58 -8.39 5.61 -9.74
C TYR A 58 -8.40 7.15 -9.76
N ASN A 59 -7.37 7.80 -9.23
CA ASN A 59 -7.24 9.26 -9.21
C ASN A 59 -6.27 9.80 -10.29
N ALA A 60 -5.65 8.93 -11.07
CA ALA A 60 -4.73 9.26 -12.16
C ALA A 60 -4.87 8.22 -13.30
N PRO A 61 -5.97 8.26 -14.06
CA PRO A 61 -6.28 7.25 -15.08
C PRO A 61 -5.21 7.17 -16.17
N GLU A 62 -4.44 8.22 -16.39
CA GLU A 62 -3.29 8.24 -17.30
C GLU A 62 -2.14 7.33 -16.84
N HIS A 63 -2.09 6.97 -15.57
CA HIS A 63 -1.10 6.05 -14.97
C HIS A 63 -1.69 4.68 -14.61
N ALA A 64 -2.91 4.39 -15.03
CA ALA A 64 -3.53 3.09 -14.82
C ALA A 64 -2.71 1.99 -15.49
N LEU A 65 -2.50 0.88 -14.79
CA LEU A 65 -1.84 -0.31 -15.31
C LEU A 65 -2.86 -1.36 -15.76
N LEU A 66 -4.10 -1.23 -15.30
CA LEU A 66 -5.19 -2.15 -15.56
C LEU A 66 -6.34 -1.45 -16.30
N GLN A 67 -7.04 -2.23 -17.11
CA GLN A 67 -8.28 -1.80 -17.75
C GLN A 67 -9.46 -2.51 -17.09
N GLU A 68 -10.66 -1.95 -17.21
CA GLU A 68 -11.87 -2.60 -16.70
C GLU A 68 -12.02 -4.02 -17.29
N GLY A 69 -12.32 -4.98 -16.42
CA GLY A 69 -12.45 -6.39 -16.80
C GLY A 69 -11.14 -7.17 -16.90
N TYR A 70 -10.05 -6.63 -16.32
CA TYR A 70 -8.76 -7.31 -16.29
C TYR A 70 -8.85 -8.74 -15.69
N SER A 71 -8.02 -9.62 -16.19
CA SER A 71 -7.85 -10.97 -15.66
C SER A 71 -6.92 -10.98 -14.43
N GLU A 72 -6.93 -12.08 -13.69
CA GLU A 72 -6.01 -12.29 -12.58
C GLU A 72 -4.54 -12.23 -13.03
N GLU A 73 -4.22 -12.81 -14.21
CA GLU A 73 -2.87 -12.76 -14.77
C GLU A 73 -2.43 -11.33 -15.07
N GLU A 74 -3.31 -10.53 -15.67
CA GLU A 74 -3.04 -9.11 -15.95
C GLU A 74 -2.85 -8.32 -14.66
N PHE A 75 -3.64 -8.62 -13.62
CA PHE A 75 -3.46 -8.00 -12.30
C PHE A 75 -2.05 -8.24 -11.75
N TYR A 76 -1.61 -9.50 -11.67
CA TYR A 76 -0.31 -9.78 -11.10
C TYR A 76 0.85 -9.24 -11.94
N ALA A 77 0.73 -9.23 -13.25
CA ALA A 77 1.71 -8.61 -14.14
C ALA A 77 1.83 -7.10 -13.91
N ALA A 78 0.69 -6.41 -13.78
CA ALA A 78 0.63 -4.98 -13.48
C ALA A 78 1.18 -4.68 -12.08
N TYR A 79 0.82 -5.52 -11.10
CA TYR A 79 1.28 -5.39 -9.72
C TYR A 79 2.80 -5.56 -9.61
N GLU A 80 3.37 -6.59 -10.27
CA GLU A 80 4.82 -6.79 -10.35
C GLU A 80 5.52 -5.61 -11.03
N GLN A 81 4.99 -5.11 -12.14
CA GLN A 81 5.53 -3.95 -12.83
C GLN A 81 5.63 -2.71 -11.90
N MET A 82 4.60 -2.46 -11.10
CA MET A 82 4.57 -1.36 -10.14
C MET A 82 5.54 -1.60 -8.98
N THR A 83 5.48 -2.78 -8.39
CA THR A 83 6.32 -3.12 -7.24
C THR A 83 7.80 -3.12 -7.60
N ASP A 84 8.21 -3.59 -8.77
CA ASP A 84 9.59 -3.52 -9.23
C ASP A 84 10.15 -2.08 -9.26
N LYS A 85 9.28 -1.09 -9.46
CA LYS A 85 9.67 0.34 -9.47
C LYS A 85 9.73 0.96 -8.08
N LEU A 86 8.79 0.60 -7.21
CA LEU A 86 8.66 1.21 -5.89
C LEU A 86 9.38 0.44 -4.78
N CYS A 87 9.58 -0.86 -4.93
CA CYS A 87 10.28 -1.70 -3.94
C CYS A 87 11.65 -1.17 -3.52
N PRO A 88 12.52 -0.67 -4.43
CA PRO A 88 13.82 -0.13 -4.02
C PRO A 88 13.72 1.06 -3.06
N TRP A 89 12.59 1.75 -3.06
CA TRP A 89 12.30 2.89 -2.18
C TRP A 89 11.54 2.50 -0.91
N THR A 90 10.97 1.28 -0.86
CA THR A 90 10.09 0.87 0.23
C THR A 90 10.90 0.57 1.48
N ILE A 91 10.58 1.26 2.55
CA ILE A 91 11.22 1.16 3.87
C ILE A 91 10.23 0.82 4.98
N ASP A 92 8.94 0.84 4.68
CA ASP A 92 7.86 0.49 5.58
C ASP A 92 6.73 -0.19 4.80
N PHE A 93 6.01 -1.11 5.45
CA PHE A 93 5.01 -1.91 4.76
C PHE A 93 3.78 -2.18 5.64
N HIS A 94 2.62 -1.82 5.09
CA HIS A 94 1.32 -2.07 5.67
C HIS A 94 0.59 -3.18 4.92
N VAL A 95 0.18 -4.18 5.68
CA VAL A 95 -0.72 -5.24 5.20
C VAL A 95 -2.15 -4.77 5.35
N ALA A 96 -2.90 -4.82 4.27
CA ALA A 96 -4.30 -4.40 4.23
C ALA A 96 -5.10 -5.23 3.22
N GLN A 97 -6.41 -5.14 3.28
CA GLN A 97 -7.32 -5.65 2.26
C GLN A 97 -8.16 -4.50 1.72
N ASN A 98 -8.57 -4.59 0.47
CA ASN A 98 -9.38 -3.59 -0.23
C ASN A 98 -10.49 -4.26 -1.03
N ASP A 99 -11.70 -3.70 -1.02
CA ASP A 99 -12.85 -4.21 -1.79
C ASP A 99 -12.95 -3.62 -3.21
N GLY A 100 -12.05 -2.72 -3.57
CA GLY A 100 -12.05 -2.04 -4.86
C GLY A 100 -13.03 -0.89 -4.96
N GLU A 101 -13.76 -0.60 -3.89
CA GLU A 101 -14.69 0.52 -3.83
C GLU A 101 -14.06 1.73 -3.15
N VAL A 102 -14.38 2.91 -3.66
CA VAL A 102 -13.97 4.16 -3.05
C VAL A 102 -15.17 4.77 -2.37
N HIS A 103 -15.03 5.00 -1.07
CA HIS A 103 -16.09 5.54 -0.22
C HIS A 103 -15.83 7.00 0.08
N GLY A 104 -16.92 7.77 0.25
CA GLY A 104 -16.89 9.15 0.67
C GLY A 104 -17.24 10.17 -0.41
N ALA A 105 -17.41 11.41 0.02
CA ALA A 105 -17.80 12.55 -0.82
C ALA A 105 -16.77 13.68 -0.65
N GLY A 106 -15.87 13.82 -1.58
CA GLY A 106 -14.87 14.88 -1.57
C GLY A 106 -13.47 14.37 -1.85
N ASP A 107 -12.51 15.27 -1.84
CA ASP A 107 -11.14 14.91 -2.21
C ASP A 107 -10.41 14.11 -1.13
N HIS A 108 -10.86 14.20 0.12
CA HIS A 108 -10.26 13.49 1.26
C HIS A 108 -10.80 12.05 1.44
N ASP A 109 -11.95 11.74 0.85
CA ASP A 109 -12.64 10.48 1.11
C ASP A 109 -12.58 9.50 -0.07
N LYS A 110 -11.77 9.81 -1.08
CA LYS A 110 -11.60 8.94 -2.25
C LYS A 110 -10.48 7.93 -2.08
N THR A 111 -10.31 7.45 -0.86
CA THR A 111 -9.43 6.32 -0.57
C THR A 111 -10.20 5.02 -0.73
N GLY A 112 -9.52 3.97 -1.12
CA GLY A 112 -10.11 2.65 -1.06
C GLY A 112 -10.37 2.27 0.39
N LYS A 113 -11.58 1.79 0.66
CA LYS A 113 -11.92 1.31 1.99
C LYS A 113 -11.07 0.10 2.34
N HIS A 114 -10.32 0.22 3.41
CA HIS A 114 -9.73 -0.93 4.06
C HIS A 114 -10.85 -1.81 4.62
N CYS A 115 -10.82 -3.08 4.29
CA CYS A 115 -11.82 -4.05 4.75
C CYS A 115 -11.14 -5.19 5.50
N PRO A 116 -11.91 -6.01 6.27
CA PRO A 116 -11.37 -7.18 6.97
C PRO A 116 -10.60 -8.11 6.02
N ALA A 117 -9.59 -8.78 6.54
CA ALA A 117 -8.75 -9.68 5.73
C ALA A 117 -9.53 -10.83 5.09
N ASP A 118 -10.64 -11.22 5.69
CA ASP A 118 -11.56 -12.26 5.20
C ASP A 118 -12.83 -11.69 4.54
N ASP A 119 -12.83 -10.41 4.17
CA ASP A 119 -13.98 -9.81 3.48
C ASP A 119 -14.23 -10.55 2.15
N PRO A 120 -15.46 -11.05 1.93
CA PRO A 120 -15.78 -11.78 0.71
C PRO A 120 -15.69 -10.93 -0.57
N ASN A 121 -15.69 -9.61 -0.44
CA ASN A 121 -15.48 -8.67 -1.55
C ASN A 121 -14.03 -8.24 -1.71
N GLY A 122 -13.15 -8.66 -0.80
CA GLY A 122 -11.72 -8.35 -0.84
C GLY A 122 -11.10 -8.76 -2.17
N LYS A 123 -10.29 -7.87 -2.74
CA LYS A 123 -9.70 -8.01 -4.08
C LYS A 123 -8.29 -8.58 -4.08
N LEU A 124 -7.65 -8.61 -2.92
CA LEU A 124 -6.25 -8.97 -2.81
C LEU A 124 -6.06 -10.40 -2.26
N ASP A 125 -5.24 -11.19 -2.93
CA ASP A 125 -4.51 -12.26 -2.25
C ASP A 125 -3.42 -11.58 -1.41
N ILE A 126 -3.74 -11.34 -0.13
CA ILE A 126 -2.89 -10.60 0.80
C ILE A 126 -1.49 -11.19 0.86
N THR A 127 -1.39 -12.51 0.97
CA THR A 127 -0.10 -13.21 1.09
C THR A 127 0.72 -13.03 -0.18
N ARG A 128 0.16 -13.30 -1.33
CA ARG A 128 0.85 -13.18 -2.61
C ARG A 128 1.25 -11.73 -2.92
N CYS A 129 0.35 -10.78 -2.70
CA CYS A 129 0.67 -9.36 -2.90
C CYS A 129 1.78 -8.89 -1.96
N SER A 130 1.78 -9.35 -0.70
CA SER A 130 2.83 -9.01 0.26
C SER A 130 4.21 -9.53 -0.17
N GLN A 131 4.28 -10.71 -0.80
CA GLN A 131 5.55 -11.27 -1.26
C GLN A 131 6.27 -10.37 -2.27
N TYR A 132 5.55 -9.65 -3.13
CA TYR A 132 6.16 -8.67 -4.04
C TYR A 132 6.85 -7.54 -3.26
N TRP A 133 6.21 -7.02 -2.22
CA TRP A 133 6.75 -5.92 -1.40
C TRP A 133 7.84 -6.36 -0.44
N LEU A 134 7.79 -7.60 0.04
CA LEU A 134 8.74 -8.13 1.02
C LEU A 134 9.95 -8.82 0.39
N LYS A 135 10.07 -8.83 -0.93
CA LYS A 135 11.27 -9.30 -1.61
C LYS A 135 12.50 -8.52 -1.13
N ASP A 136 13.51 -9.23 -0.63
CA ASP A 136 14.75 -8.66 -0.10
C ASP A 136 14.55 -7.61 1.02
N PHE A 137 13.48 -7.75 1.82
CA PHE A 137 13.06 -6.77 2.83
C PHE A 137 14.15 -6.45 3.87
N GLU A 138 14.94 -7.43 4.27
CA GLU A 138 16.03 -7.25 5.24
C GLU A 138 17.07 -6.25 4.73
N SER A 139 17.43 -6.33 3.44
CA SER A 139 18.42 -5.42 2.83
C SER A 139 17.93 -3.98 2.74
N ARG A 140 16.61 -3.76 2.80
CA ARG A 140 15.96 -2.44 2.80
C ARG A 140 15.70 -1.89 4.19
N GLY A 141 16.01 -2.70 5.24
CA GLY A 141 15.83 -2.31 6.63
C GLY A 141 14.37 -2.31 7.07
N ILE A 142 13.52 -3.15 6.47
CA ILE A 142 12.16 -3.39 6.95
C ILE A 142 12.26 -4.41 8.09
N GLU A 143 12.05 -3.96 9.30
CA GLU A 143 12.18 -4.78 10.52
C GLU A 143 10.84 -5.28 11.04
N HIS A 144 9.77 -4.63 10.64
CA HIS A 144 8.40 -4.95 11.06
C HIS A 144 7.40 -4.66 9.94
N ILE A 145 6.26 -5.31 10.04
CA ILE A 145 5.08 -5.05 9.21
C ILE A 145 3.90 -4.81 10.12
N CYS A 146 2.96 -3.99 9.72
CA CYS A 146 1.75 -3.80 10.48
C CYS A 146 0.50 -4.07 9.62
N TRP A 147 -0.61 -4.35 10.30
CA TRP A 147 -1.93 -4.36 9.68
C TRP A 147 -2.50 -2.94 9.71
N ASP A 148 -2.95 -2.45 8.57
CA ASP A 148 -3.73 -1.22 8.53
C ASP A 148 -5.23 -1.52 8.48
N GLY A 149 -5.91 -1.16 9.57
CA GLY A 149 -7.36 -1.23 9.73
C GLY A 149 -8.04 0.13 9.61
N CYS A 150 -7.44 1.05 8.89
CA CYS A 150 -8.01 2.37 8.66
C CYS A 150 -9.46 2.29 8.19
N MET A 151 -10.32 3.15 8.72
CA MET A 151 -11.76 3.24 8.41
C MET A 151 -12.61 2.07 8.94
N PHE A 152 -12.08 1.17 9.75
CA PHE A 152 -12.92 0.18 10.43
C PHE A 152 -13.85 0.86 11.43
N ALA A 153 -15.12 0.41 11.45
CA ALA A 153 -16.07 0.85 12.48
C ALA A 153 -15.58 0.39 13.86
N ASN A 154 -15.84 1.20 14.90
CA ASN A 154 -15.48 0.83 16.27
C ASN A 154 -16.03 -0.55 16.69
N SER A 155 -17.25 -0.89 16.27
CA SER A 155 -17.84 -2.20 16.53
C SER A 155 -17.06 -3.36 15.91
N THR A 156 -16.37 -3.13 14.79
CA THR A 156 -15.46 -4.10 14.16
C THR A 156 -14.18 -4.24 15.00
N LEU A 157 -13.61 -3.12 15.43
CA LEU A 157 -12.38 -3.11 16.24
C LEU A 157 -12.57 -3.65 17.65
N GLU A 158 -13.77 -3.53 18.21
CA GLU A 158 -14.15 -4.07 19.51
C GLU A 158 -14.43 -5.59 19.48
N ASN A 159 -14.62 -6.17 18.31
CA ASN A 159 -14.89 -7.60 18.16
C ASN A 159 -13.56 -8.40 18.18
N PRO A 160 -13.37 -9.31 19.16
CA PRO A 160 -12.15 -10.14 19.24
C PRO A 160 -11.90 -11.00 17.99
N ASP A 161 -12.94 -11.43 17.29
CA ASP A 161 -12.80 -12.26 16.09
C ASP A 161 -12.12 -11.50 14.95
N THR A 162 -12.33 -10.18 14.87
CA THR A 162 -11.61 -9.32 13.92
C THR A 162 -10.08 -9.45 14.08
N TRP A 163 -9.61 -9.43 15.33
CA TRP A 163 -8.17 -9.53 15.62
C TRP A 163 -7.62 -10.93 15.36
N ASN A 164 -8.43 -11.97 15.55
CA ASN A 164 -8.04 -13.35 15.19
C ASN A 164 -7.85 -13.49 13.67
N VAL A 165 -8.72 -12.89 12.87
CA VAL A 165 -8.62 -12.86 11.41
C VAL A 165 -7.38 -12.08 10.95
N ILE A 166 -7.17 -10.89 11.51
CA ILE A 166 -5.98 -10.06 11.24
C ILE A 166 -4.71 -10.82 11.59
N LEU A 167 -4.63 -11.38 12.80
CA LEU A 167 -3.45 -12.12 13.24
C LEU A 167 -3.15 -13.30 12.33
N LYS A 168 -4.17 -14.03 11.89
CA LYS A 168 -4.00 -15.13 10.94
C LYS A 168 -3.39 -14.62 9.64
N ALA A 169 -3.94 -13.57 9.03
CA ALA A 169 -3.42 -12.98 7.80
C ALA A 169 -1.96 -12.54 7.95
N MET A 170 -1.63 -11.87 9.07
CA MET A 170 -0.26 -11.43 9.35
C MET A 170 0.72 -12.61 9.53
N LEU A 171 0.26 -13.70 10.15
CA LEU A 171 1.07 -14.92 10.28
C LEU A 171 1.27 -15.62 8.93
N ASP A 172 0.25 -15.63 8.08
CA ASP A 172 0.35 -16.19 6.73
C ASP A 172 1.37 -15.39 5.89
N VAL A 173 1.33 -14.06 5.95
CA VAL A 173 2.33 -13.19 5.30
C VAL A 173 3.74 -13.43 5.84
N ARG A 174 3.91 -13.51 7.16
CA ARG A 174 5.23 -13.73 7.77
C ARG A 174 5.85 -15.07 7.38
N ASN A 175 5.04 -16.08 7.18
CA ASN A 175 5.48 -17.46 6.94
C ASN A 175 5.59 -17.81 5.45
N SER A 176 5.22 -16.87 4.55
CA SER A 176 5.32 -17.04 3.10
C SER A 176 6.69 -16.62 2.59
#